data_ebff152ad371af8831623c4f46560aa2
#
_entry.id   ebff152ad371af8831623c4f46560aa2
#
_cell.length_a   1.000
_cell.length_b   1.000
_cell.length_c   1.000
_cell.angle_alpha   90.00
_cell.angle_beta   90.00
_cell.angle_gamma   90.00
#
_symmetry.space_group_name_H-M   'P 1'
#
loop_
_entity.id
_entity.type
_entity.pdbx_description
1 polymer ?
#
loop_
_entity_poly.entity_id
_entity_poly.type
_entity_poly.pdbx_seq_one_letter_code
_entity_poly.pdbx_strand_id
1 'polypeptide(L)'
;MSGVMIKMGIYGILRVLGYVQFQKAEISYFILGIALLTGVYGIVNAIMQRDLKRMLAFHSLENIGIIGLGLGMVGLGIGDQSIAYLGFAGGIFHVLNHSLFKSQLFFGAGSVYSTTHTRNIERLGGLIIKMPWMGAFFLIVSLSISGLPPFNGFISEFLLYKGMVQSLNTDTISNGVFMIVTSARWC
;
A
#
# COMPACT_ATOMS: atom_id res chain seq x y z
N MET A 1 -13.65 -8.19 2.30
CA MET A 1 -12.50 -8.99 1.80
C MET A 1 -11.22 -8.17 1.67
N SER A 2 -11.14 -7.16 0.84
CA SER A 2 -9.93 -6.39 0.57
C SER A 2 -9.39 -5.59 1.77
N GLY A 3 -10.25 -5.11 2.68
CA GLY A 3 -9.85 -4.35 3.86
C GLY A 3 -9.08 -5.18 4.90
N VAL A 4 -9.56 -6.38 5.24
CA VAL A 4 -9.04 -7.17 6.37
C VAL A 4 -8.48 -8.53 5.96
N MET A 5 -9.22 -9.32 5.14
CA MET A 5 -8.88 -10.72 4.86
C MET A 5 -7.51 -10.90 4.19
N ILE A 6 -7.14 -10.01 3.27
CA ILE A 6 -5.83 -10.09 2.60
C ILE A 6 -4.67 -9.91 3.60
N LYS A 7 -4.87 -9.16 4.68
CA LYS A 7 -3.85 -8.94 5.72
C LYS A 7 -3.55 -10.18 6.56
N MET A 8 -4.45 -11.15 6.58
CA MET A 8 -4.16 -12.47 7.20
C MET A 8 -3.00 -13.17 6.50
N GLY A 9 -2.91 -13.03 5.16
CA GLY A 9 -1.75 -13.54 4.41
C GLY A 9 -0.44 -12.84 4.81
N ILE A 10 -0.47 -11.52 4.98
CA ILE A 10 0.68 -10.74 5.46
C ILE A 10 1.08 -11.17 6.88
N TYR A 11 0.10 -11.37 7.76
CA TYR A 11 0.34 -11.90 9.10
C TYR A 11 0.98 -13.29 9.06
N GLY A 12 0.50 -14.17 8.18
CA GLY A 12 1.09 -15.50 7.96
C GLY A 12 2.56 -15.42 7.55
N ILE A 13 2.89 -14.55 6.59
CA ILE A 13 4.27 -14.31 6.15
C ILE A 13 5.12 -13.81 7.31
N LEU A 14 4.64 -12.83 8.08
CA LEU A 14 5.34 -12.30 9.26
C LEU A 14 5.64 -13.40 10.29
N ARG A 15 4.67 -14.29 10.55
CA ARG A 15 4.86 -15.40 11.50
C ARG A 15 5.92 -16.37 11.00
N VAL A 16 5.89 -16.74 9.73
CA VAL A 16 6.89 -17.64 9.12
C VAL A 16 8.28 -17.01 9.19
N LEU A 17 8.40 -15.75 8.80
CA LEU A 17 9.67 -15.01 8.86
C LEU A 17 10.22 -14.91 10.29
N GLY A 18 9.34 -14.73 11.28
CA GLY A 18 9.72 -14.73 12.69
C GLY A 18 10.26 -16.08 13.18
N TYR A 19 9.71 -17.20 12.69
CA TYR A 19 10.21 -18.55 13.04
C TYR A 19 11.54 -18.88 12.36
N VAL A 20 11.74 -18.44 11.11
CA VAL A 20 12.96 -18.73 10.33
C VAL A 20 14.16 -17.88 10.75
N GLN A 21 14.01 -17.01 11.76
CA GLN A 21 15.02 -16.04 12.17
C GLN A 21 15.60 -15.32 10.94
N PHE A 22 14.84 -14.41 10.41
CA PHE A 22 15.04 -13.73 9.12
C PHE A 22 16.37 -12.93 9.10
N GLN A 23 17.47 -13.63 8.87
CA GLN A 23 18.84 -13.08 8.87
C GLN A 23 19.57 -13.26 7.52
N LYS A 24 18.88 -13.70 6.46
CA LYS A 24 19.50 -13.89 5.15
C LYS A 24 19.09 -12.76 4.21
N ALA A 25 20.03 -11.98 3.76
CA ALA A 25 19.82 -10.89 2.79
C ALA A 25 19.14 -11.39 1.50
N GLU A 26 19.43 -12.60 1.05
CA GLU A 26 18.85 -13.19 -0.16
C GLU A 26 17.32 -13.28 -0.12
N ILE A 27 16.76 -13.68 1.04
CA ILE A 27 15.30 -13.76 1.23
C ILE A 27 14.70 -12.37 1.20
N SER A 28 15.39 -11.38 1.75
CA SER A 28 14.95 -9.97 1.74
C SER A 28 14.88 -9.43 0.33
N TYR A 29 15.91 -9.65 -0.48
CA TYR A 29 15.92 -9.24 -1.88
C TYR A 29 14.81 -9.93 -2.68
N PHE A 30 14.55 -11.20 -2.42
CA PHE A 30 13.45 -11.93 -3.05
C PHE A 30 12.08 -11.32 -2.69
N ILE A 31 11.84 -11.02 -1.40
CA ILE A 31 10.60 -10.37 -0.94
C ILE A 31 10.46 -8.98 -1.55
N LEU A 32 11.54 -8.18 -1.57
CA LEU A 32 11.55 -6.85 -2.18
C LEU A 32 11.22 -6.91 -3.67
N GLY A 33 11.80 -7.86 -4.40
CA GLY A 33 11.52 -8.07 -5.83
C GLY A 33 10.06 -8.39 -6.10
N ILE A 34 9.47 -9.33 -5.36
CA ILE A 34 8.04 -9.67 -5.48
C ILE A 34 7.16 -8.50 -5.08
N ALA A 35 7.49 -7.80 -3.99
CA ALA A 35 6.73 -6.65 -3.50
C ALA A 35 6.70 -5.52 -4.54
N LEU A 36 7.85 -5.22 -5.16
CA LEU A 36 7.97 -4.24 -6.21
C LEU A 36 7.12 -4.61 -7.44
N LEU A 37 7.27 -5.84 -7.93
CA LEU A 37 6.49 -6.34 -9.07
C LEU A 37 4.98 -6.29 -8.78
N THR A 38 4.57 -6.67 -7.56
CA THR A 38 3.17 -6.62 -7.15
C THR A 38 2.63 -5.20 -7.11
N GLY A 39 3.42 -4.25 -6.59
CA GLY A 39 3.05 -2.83 -6.54
C GLY A 39 2.89 -2.23 -7.93
N VAL A 40 3.88 -2.39 -8.81
CA VAL A 40 3.85 -1.89 -10.19
C VAL A 40 2.70 -2.53 -10.99
N TYR A 41 2.52 -3.85 -10.88
CA TYR A 41 1.41 -4.54 -11.52
C TYR A 41 0.05 -4.01 -11.04
N GLY A 42 -0.07 -3.76 -9.74
CA GLY A 42 -1.29 -3.23 -9.12
C GLY A 42 -1.66 -1.86 -9.69
N ILE A 43 -0.73 -0.90 -9.71
CA ILE A 43 -1.00 0.47 -10.15
C ILE A 43 -1.29 0.55 -11.65
N VAL A 44 -0.51 -0.14 -12.49
CA VAL A 44 -0.73 -0.16 -13.94
C VAL A 44 -2.12 -0.68 -14.28
N ASN A 45 -2.54 -1.79 -13.64
CA ASN A 45 -3.87 -2.34 -13.86
C ASN A 45 -4.98 -1.47 -13.25
N ALA A 46 -4.73 -0.77 -12.14
CA ALA A 46 -5.70 0.13 -11.52
C ALA A 46 -6.07 1.30 -12.45
N ILE A 47 -5.07 1.93 -13.07
CA ILE A 47 -5.26 3.06 -14.00
C ILE A 47 -6.09 2.64 -15.23
N MET A 48 -5.95 1.41 -15.69
CA MET A 48 -6.67 0.89 -16.86
C MET A 48 -8.13 0.50 -16.57
N GLN A 49 -8.58 0.51 -15.30
CA GLN A 49 -9.92 0.05 -14.96
C GLN A 49 -10.97 1.15 -15.11
N ARG A 50 -12.11 0.78 -15.69
CA ARG A 50 -13.32 1.62 -15.78
C ARG A 50 -14.39 1.21 -14.75
N ASP A 51 -14.20 0.11 -14.04
CA ASP A 51 -15.08 -0.38 -12.98
C ASP A 51 -14.52 0.07 -11.63
N LEU A 52 -15.30 0.85 -10.86
CA LEU A 52 -14.93 1.42 -9.57
C LEU A 52 -14.43 0.34 -8.58
N LYS A 53 -15.12 -0.80 -8.49
CA LYS A 53 -14.74 -1.86 -7.54
C LYS A 53 -13.48 -2.61 -7.98
N ARG A 54 -13.30 -2.81 -9.29
CA ARG A 54 -12.08 -3.41 -9.84
C ARG A 54 -10.87 -2.51 -9.65
N MET A 55 -11.02 -1.22 -9.92
CA MET A 55 -9.98 -0.21 -9.66
C MET A 55 -9.53 -0.26 -8.20
N LEU A 56 -10.47 -0.23 -7.26
CA LEU A 56 -10.14 -0.34 -5.83
C LEU A 56 -9.48 -1.68 -5.47
N ALA A 57 -9.80 -2.78 -6.15
CA ALA A 57 -9.15 -4.06 -5.94
C ALA A 57 -7.67 -4.04 -6.38
N PHE A 58 -7.36 -3.46 -7.53
CA PHE A 58 -5.97 -3.33 -8.00
C PHE A 58 -5.14 -2.37 -7.15
N HIS A 59 -5.72 -1.27 -6.67
CA HIS A 59 -5.07 -0.43 -5.64
C HIS A 59 -4.76 -1.18 -4.34
N SER A 60 -5.48 -2.28 -4.05
CA SER A 60 -5.12 -3.12 -2.90
C SER A 60 -3.84 -3.92 -3.16
N LEU A 61 -3.59 -4.36 -4.39
CA LEU A 61 -2.33 -5.03 -4.77
C LEU A 61 -1.14 -4.07 -4.67
N GLU A 62 -1.30 -2.83 -5.13
CA GLU A 62 -0.30 -1.77 -4.98
C GLU A 62 0.12 -1.61 -3.51
N ASN A 63 -0.86 -1.41 -2.64
CA ASN A 63 -0.60 -1.21 -1.21
C ASN A 63 -0.02 -2.46 -0.51
N ILE A 64 -0.36 -3.67 -0.96
CA ILE A 64 0.30 -4.89 -0.49
C ILE A 64 1.76 -4.92 -0.91
N GLY A 65 2.07 -4.42 -2.12
CA GLY A 65 3.44 -4.21 -2.56
C GLY A 65 4.20 -3.29 -1.60
N ILE A 66 3.62 -2.14 -1.21
CA ILE A 66 4.23 -1.20 -0.25
C ILE A 66 4.49 -1.88 1.10
N ILE A 67 3.52 -2.65 1.61
CA ILE A 67 3.69 -3.42 2.86
C ILE A 67 4.82 -4.45 2.70
N GLY A 68 4.86 -5.14 1.56
CA GLY A 68 5.90 -6.13 1.25
C GLY A 68 7.31 -5.52 1.20
N LEU A 69 7.44 -4.28 0.70
CA LEU A 69 8.70 -3.54 0.76
C LEU A 69 9.15 -3.30 2.21
N GLY A 70 8.22 -2.91 3.09
CA GLY A 70 8.51 -2.76 4.52
C GLY A 70 9.01 -4.06 5.15
N LEU A 71 8.37 -5.20 4.82
CA LEU A 71 8.80 -6.52 5.31
C LEU A 71 10.16 -6.93 4.76
N GLY A 72 10.45 -6.67 3.48
CA GLY A 72 11.74 -6.96 2.87
C GLY A 72 12.89 -6.17 3.52
N MET A 73 12.64 -4.94 3.95
CA MET A 73 13.63 -4.11 4.65
C MET A 73 14.03 -4.68 6.02
N VAL A 74 13.17 -5.45 6.68
CA VAL A 74 13.48 -6.06 7.99
C VAL A 74 14.72 -6.95 7.89
N GLY A 75 14.81 -7.78 6.88
CA GLY A 75 15.97 -8.67 6.70
C GLY A 75 17.20 -7.96 6.13
N LEU A 76 17.07 -6.78 5.52
CA LEU A 76 18.21 -5.97 5.08
C LEU A 76 18.87 -5.22 6.26
N GLY A 77 18.15 -5.02 7.35
CA GLY A 77 18.66 -4.37 8.55
C GLY A 77 19.62 -5.21 9.38
N ILE A 78 20.26 -6.24 8.80
CA ILE A 78 21.24 -7.11 9.49
C ILE A 78 22.48 -6.32 9.96
N GLY A 79 22.84 -5.25 9.23
CA GLY A 79 23.95 -4.35 9.60
C GLY A 79 23.52 -3.07 10.32
N ASP A 80 22.27 -2.66 10.15
CA ASP A 80 21.70 -1.43 10.74
C ASP A 80 20.27 -1.71 11.23
N GLN A 81 20.13 -1.91 12.51
CA GLN A 81 18.84 -2.19 13.16
C GLN A 81 17.82 -1.08 12.91
N SER A 82 18.24 0.15 12.66
CA SER A 82 17.31 1.26 12.41
C SER A 82 16.52 1.06 11.10
N ILE A 83 17.13 0.49 10.06
CA ILE A 83 16.46 0.14 8.80
C ILE A 83 15.38 -0.93 9.04
N ALA A 84 15.72 -1.96 9.80
CA ALA A 84 14.78 -3.03 10.15
C ALA A 84 13.58 -2.49 10.93
N TYR A 85 13.81 -1.63 11.93
CA TYR A 85 12.74 -1.01 12.71
C TYR A 85 11.84 -0.10 11.88
N LEU A 86 12.41 0.74 11.00
CA LEU A 86 11.66 1.62 10.14
C LEU A 86 10.81 0.82 9.12
N GLY A 87 11.37 -0.21 8.52
CA GLY A 87 10.66 -1.10 7.61
C GLY A 87 9.52 -1.84 8.29
N PHE A 88 9.78 -2.43 9.46
CA PHE A 88 8.77 -3.15 10.22
C PHE A 88 7.65 -2.22 10.74
N ALA A 89 8.02 -1.13 11.40
CA ALA A 89 7.05 -0.18 11.94
C ALA A 89 6.21 0.47 10.84
N GLY A 90 6.85 0.94 9.76
CA GLY A 90 6.17 1.51 8.62
C GLY A 90 5.24 0.51 7.94
N GLY A 91 5.69 -0.73 7.72
CA GLY A 91 4.89 -1.81 7.13
C GLY A 91 3.67 -2.17 7.97
N ILE A 92 3.82 -2.42 9.27
CA ILE A 92 2.70 -2.74 10.17
C ILE A 92 1.73 -1.56 10.29
N PHE A 93 2.25 -0.34 10.45
CA PHE A 93 1.40 0.84 10.51
C PHE A 93 0.62 1.05 9.19
N HIS A 94 1.25 0.77 8.05
CA HIS A 94 0.56 0.81 6.77
C HIS A 94 -0.52 -0.27 6.62
N VAL A 95 -0.33 -1.48 7.18
CA VAL A 95 -1.37 -2.52 7.24
C VAL A 95 -2.62 -2.01 7.94
N LEU A 96 -2.48 -1.36 9.10
CA LEU A 96 -3.60 -0.79 9.86
C LEU A 96 -4.30 0.31 9.06
N ASN A 97 -3.55 1.29 8.59
CA ASN A 97 -4.07 2.42 7.81
C ASN A 97 -4.81 1.95 6.57
N HIS A 98 -4.17 1.08 5.78
CA HIS A 98 -4.76 0.53 4.56
C HIS A 98 -6.04 -0.28 4.85
N SER A 99 -6.13 -1.00 5.97
CA SER A 99 -7.36 -1.73 6.32
C SER A 99 -8.54 -0.79 6.54
N LEU A 100 -8.31 0.33 7.20
CA LEU A 100 -9.33 1.36 7.44
C LEU A 100 -9.76 2.04 6.14
N PHE A 101 -8.81 2.52 5.35
CA PHE A 101 -9.10 3.23 4.10
C PHE A 101 -9.85 2.36 3.11
N LYS A 102 -9.39 1.12 2.91
CA LYS A 102 -10.04 0.20 1.96
C LYS A 102 -11.44 -0.19 2.39
N SER A 103 -11.66 -0.42 3.67
CA SER A 103 -13.00 -0.72 4.16
C SER A 103 -13.97 0.42 3.83
N GLN A 104 -13.58 1.66 4.11
CA GLN A 104 -14.42 2.83 3.83
C GLN A 104 -14.62 3.07 2.33
N LEU A 105 -13.56 2.95 1.50
CA LEU A 105 -13.69 3.09 0.05
C LEU A 105 -14.62 2.04 -0.56
N PHE A 106 -14.55 0.79 -0.10
CA PHE A 106 -15.45 -0.25 -0.58
C PHE A 106 -16.90 -0.06 -0.10
N PHE A 107 -17.11 0.46 1.12
CA PHE A 107 -18.44 0.86 1.56
C PHE A 107 -18.99 2.01 0.72
N GLY A 108 -18.15 3.03 0.43
CA GLY A 108 -18.50 4.11 -0.48
C GLY A 108 -18.88 3.63 -1.87
N ALA A 109 -18.06 2.75 -2.46
CA ALA A 109 -18.36 2.15 -3.75
C ALA A 109 -19.62 1.26 -3.72
N GLY A 110 -19.91 0.64 -2.57
CA GLY A 110 -21.17 -0.08 -2.34
C GLY A 110 -22.38 0.84 -2.37
N SER A 111 -22.31 1.97 -1.65
CA SER A 111 -23.38 2.98 -1.60
C SER A 111 -23.62 3.63 -2.96
N VAL A 112 -22.55 3.95 -3.71
CA VAL A 112 -22.67 4.44 -5.08
C VAL A 112 -23.42 3.44 -5.95
N TYR A 113 -23.04 2.16 -5.89
CA TYR A 113 -23.70 1.11 -6.67
C TYR A 113 -25.17 0.92 -6.29
N SER A 114 -25.52 0.97 -5.00
CA SER A 114 -26.91 0.82 -4.56
C SER A 114 -27.83 1.95 -5.03
N THR A 115 -27.26 3.15 -5.25
CA THR A 115 -28.01 4.33 -5.69
C THR A 115 -28.07 4.46 -7.20
N THR A 116 -26.97 4.11 -7.91
CA THR A 116 -26.85 4.34 -9.35
C THR A 116 -27.03 3.08 -10.20
N HIS A 117 -27.00 1.89 -9.58
CA HIS A 117 -27.02 0.57 -10.20
C HIS A 117 -25.95 0.37 -11.28
N THR A 118 -24.91 1.24 -11.33
CA THR A 118 -23.78 1.13 -12.24
C THR A 118 -22.44 1.16 -11.49
N ARG A 119 -21.43 0.48 -12.01
CA ARG A 119 -20.07 0.49 -11.53
C ARG A 119 -19.11 1.23 -12.46
N ASN A 120 -19.59 1.59 -13.63
CA ASN A 120 -18.76 2.23 -14.64
C ASN A 120 -18.52 3.69 -14.25
N ILE A 121 -17.26 4.05 -14.02
CA ILE A 121 -16.82 5.38 -13.57
C ILE A 121 -17.19 6.44 -14.63
N GLU A 122 -17.13 6.12 -15.92
CA GLU A 122 -17.45 7.05 -16.99
C GLU A 122 -18.93 7.48 -17.02
N ARG A 123 -19.82 6.66 -16.44
CA ARG A 123 -21.26 6.95 -16.34
C ARG A 123 -21.65 7.60 -15.03
N LEU A 124 -20.68 7.78 -14.11
CA LEU A 124 -20.90 8.39 -12.81
C LEU A 124 -20.55 9.87 -12.88
N GLY A 125 -21.49 10.72 -12.51
CA GLY A 125 -21.29 12.18 -12.46
C GLY A 125 -22.21 12.84 -11.45
N GLY A 126 -21.76 13.96 -10.87
CA GLY A 126 -22.58 14.79 -9.97
C GLY A 126 -23.04 14.11 -8.66
N LEU A 127 -22.43 13.00 -8.27
CA LEU A 127 -22.85 12.22 -7.11
C LEU A 127 -22.75 13.00 -5.78
N ILE A 128 -21.80 13.94 -5.69
CA ILE A 128 -21.62 14.76 -4.50
C ILE A 128 -22.87 15.62 -4.20
N ILE A 129 -23.65 16.00 -5.22
CA ILE A 129 -24.89 16.76 -5.05
C ILE A 129 -26.00 15.86 -4.50
N LYS A 130 -26.06 14.60 -4.94
CA LYS A 130 -27.07 13.63 -4.52
C LYS A 130 -26.76 12.98 -3.17
N MET A 131 -25.46 12.82 -2.85
CA MET A 131 -24.96 12.11 -1.67
C MET A 131 -23.79 12.91 -1.03
N PRO A 132 -24.06 14.11 -0.47
CA PRO A 132 -22.98 15.02 -0.03
C PRO A 132 -22.13 14.42 1.10
N TRP A 133 -22.72 13.78 2.07
CA TRP A 133 -21.99 13.14 3.18
C TRP A 133 -21.07 12.01 2.70
N MET A 134 -21.59 11.15 1.81
CA MET A 134 -20.81 10.06 1.25
C MET A 134 -19.68 10.60 0.38
N GLY A 135 -19.95 11.65 -0.41
CA GLY A 135 -18.93 12.31 -1.23
C GLY A 135 -17.81 12.91 -0.38
N ALA A 136 -18.14 13.58 0.73
CA ALA A 136 -17.17 14.14 1.65
C ALA A 136 -16.29 13.05 2.31
N PHE A 137 -16.91 11.98 2.84
CA PHE A 137 -16.15 10.86 3.41
C PHE A 137 -15.26 10.16 2.38
N PHE A 138 -15.77 9.92 1.18
CA PHE A 138 -15.00 9.31 0.10
C PHE A 138 -13.78 10.16 -0.27
N LEU A 139 -13.95 11.48 -0.34
CA LEU A 139 -12.88 12.42 -0.63
C LEU A 139 -11.81 12.42 0.48
N ILE A 140 -12.20 12.51 1.76
CA ILE A 140 -11.27 12.47 2.90
C ILE A 140 -10.45 11.18 2.87
N VAL A 141 -11.09 10.04 2.64
CA VAL A 141 -10.41 8.74 2.61
C VAL A 141 -9.50 8.61 1.39
N SER A 142 -9.91 9.16 0.24
CA SER A 142 -9.07 9.20 -0.97
C SER A 142 -7.81 10.05 -0.76
N LEU A 143 -7.93 11.21 -0.09
CA LEU A 143 -6.77 12.03 0.28
C LEU A 143 -5.87 11.31 1.30
N SER A 144 -6.46 10.56 2.23
CA SER A 144 -5.70 9.81 3.22
C SER A 144 -4.90 8.66 2.61
N ILE A 145 -5.46 7.93 1.64
CA ILE A 145 -4.75 6.84 0.96
C ILE A 145 -3.71 7.35 -0.04
N SER A 146 -3.87 8.59 -0.54
CA SER A 146 -2.86 9.23 -1.41
C SER A 146 -1.59 9.65 -0.68
N GLY A 147 -1.51 9.45 0.64
CA GLY A 147 -0.35 9.81 1.44
C GLY A 147 -0.09 11.31 1.53
N LEU A 148 -1.14 12.13 1.49
CA LEU A 148 -1.00 13.58 1.68
C LEU A 148 -0.86 13.93 3.17
N PRO A 149 0.08 14.85 3.54
CA PRO A 149 0.05 15.43 4.87
C PRO A 149 -1.24 16.24 5.05
N PRO A 150 -1.92 16.23 6.20
CA PRO A 150 -1.57 15.68 7.52
C PRO A 150 -2.19 14.29 7.81
N PHE A 151 -2.56 13.54 6.79
CA PHE A 151 -3.24 12.26 7.01
C PHE A 151 -2.28 11.15 7.47
N ASN A 152 -2.84 10.15 8.15
CA ASN A 152 -2.07 9.02 8.71
C ASN A 152 -1.43 8.12 7.63
N GLY A 153 -1.97 8.08 6.40
CA GLY A 153 -1.32 7.42 5.26
C GLY A 153 0.09 7.93 5.02
N PHE A 154 0.28 9.26 5.05
CA PHE A 154 1.59 9.89 4.91
C PHE A 154 2.62 9.38 5.93
N ILE A 155 2.23 9.24 7.20
CA ILE A 155 3.16 8.85 8.26
C ILE A 155 3.72 7.43 8.03
N SER A 156 2.87 6.47 7.66
CA SER A 156 3.30 5.10 7.40
C SER A 156 4.26 5.01 6.22
N GLU A 157 3.99 5.72 5.17
CA GLU A 157 4.81 5.77 3.97
C GLU A 157 6.11 6.53 4.19
N PHE A 158 6.06 7.63 4.93
CA PHE A 158 7.25 8.40 5.31
C PHE A 158 8.26 7.54 6.10
N LEU A 159 7.77 6.69 7.02
CA LEU A 159 8.64 5.76 7.73
C LEU A 159 9.32 4.77 6.78
N LEU A 160 8.58 4.23 5.81
CA LEU A 160 9.13 3.33 4.79
C LEU A 160 10.17 4.03 3.92
N TYR A 161 9.87 5.23 3.41
CA TYR A 161 10.80 6.00 2.59
C TYR A 161 12.06 6.39 3.37
N LYS A 162 11.91 6.80 4.62
CA LYS A 162 13.05 7.11 5.49
C LYS A 162 13.97 5.90 5.65
N GLY A 163 13.42 4.71 5.88
CA GLY A 163 14.18 3.48 5.96
C GLY A 163 14.88 3.12 4.63
N MET A 164 14.20 3.33 3.50
CA MET A 164 14.79 3.11 2.17
C MET A 164 15.95 4.07 1.89
N VAL A 165 15.78 5.36 2.18
CA VAL A 165 16.86 6.36 2.02
C VAL A 165 18.06 6.02 2.89
N GLN A 166 17.82 5.58 4.12
CA GLN A 166 18.88 5.17 5.03
C GLN A 166 19.62 3.93 4.52
N SER A 167 18.92 2.98 3.91
CA SER A 167 19.55 1.78 3.33
C SER A 167 20.48 2.09 2.14
N LEU A 168 20.26 3.20 1.43
CA LEU A 168 21.15 3.65 0.35
C LEU A 168 22.50 4.16 0.89
N ASN A 169 22.48 4.83 2.03
CA ASN A 169 23.72 5.36 2.66
C ASN A 169 24.61 4.25 3.21
N THR A 170 24.04 3.05 3.42
CA THR A 170 24.76 1.86 3.88
C THR A 170 25.13 0.89 2.75
N ASP A 171 24.98 1.29 1.47
CA ASP A 171 25.18 0.45 0.28
C ASP A 171 24.38 -0.88 0.31
N THR A 172 23.35 -0.94 1.14
CA THR A 172 22.55 -2.17 1.37
C THR A 172 21.58 -2.46 0.22
N ILE A 173 21.13 -1.43 -0.49
CA ILE A 173 20.24 -1.55 -1.68
C ILE A 173 20.86 -0.80 -2.86
N SER A 174 20.82 -1.43 -4.05
CA SER A 174 21.31 -0.76 -5.26
C SER A 174 20.43 0.45 -5.61
N ASN A 175 21.06 1.55 -6.03
CA ASN A 175 20.41 2.80 -6.42
C ASN A 175 19.25 2.60 -7.43
N GLY A 176 19.31 1.57 -8.27
CA GLY A 176 18.29 1.26 -9.26
C GLY A 176 16.93 0.86 -8.63
N VAL A 177 16.94 0.05 -7.58
CA VAL A 177 15.71 -0.38 -6.89
C VAL A 177 15.03 0.82 -6.23
N PHE A 178 15.80 1.71 -5.62
CA PHE A 178 15.28 2.93 -5.02
C PHE A 178 14.59 3.84 -6.04
N MET A 179 15.23 4.09 -7.18
CA MET A 179 14.68 4.94 -8.24
C MET A 179 13.36 4.39 -8.80
N ILE A 180 13.24 3.07 -8.97
CA ILE A 180 12.01 2.44 -9.45
C ILE A 180 10.88 2.55 -8.42
N VAL A 181 11.17 2.32 -7.13
CA VAL A 181 10.15 2.40 -6.06
C VAL A 181 9.63 3.82 -5.88
N THR A 182 10.51 4.81 -5.94
CA THR A 182 10.11 6.22 -5.79
C THR A 182 9.40 6.76 -7.03
N SER A 183 9.80 6.35 -8.24
CA SER A 183 9.18 6.82 -9.50
C SER A 183 7.80 6.22 -9.74
N ALA A 184 7.56 4.97 -9.34
CA ALA A 184 6.26 4.29 -9.53
C ALA A 184 5.09 4.94 -8.77
N ARG A 185 5.35 5.90 -7.90
CA ARG A 185 4.34 6.52 -7.06
C ARG A 185 3.79 7.84 -7.61
N TRP A 186 4.50 8.50 -8.49
CA TRP A 186 4.08 9.79 -9.06
C TRP A 186 3.27 9.65 -10.36
N CYS A 187 3.02 8.43 -10.81
CA CYS A 187 2.09 8.10 -11.90
C CYS A 187 0.75 7.60 -11.35
#